data_f19da047a4b0af627927347653e00e88
#
_entry.id   f19da047a4b0af627927347653e00e88
#
_cell.length_a   1.000
_cell.length_b   1.000
_cell.length_c   1.000
_cell.angle_alpha   90.00
_cell.angle_beta   90.00
_cell.angle_gamma   90.00
#
_symmetry.space_group_name_H-M   'P 1'
#
loop_
_entity.id
_entity.type
_entity.pdbx_description
1 polymer ?
#
loop_
_entity_poly.entity_id
_entity_poly.type
_entity_poly.pdbx_seq_one_letter_code
_entity_poly.pdbx_strand_id
1 'polypeptide(L)'
;ARTGSCDIGLASRALKTSETGLTGTVVALDGIAIIVNKDCPVDDLTIEQIAAIFKGEIKNWNELGGEDLVISCVGRESGSGTRDGFESVTGTSKACVLAQELTSTGAVISAVAANPNAIGYASLSAVEGQDGIKALKVNGVDCSEETVLDGTYAVQRPFVLVTREGETLSPAAQAFFDYATGTAANDLIRQAVAVPVAK
;
A
#
# COMPACT_ATOMS: atom_id res chain seq x y z
N ALA A 1 21.25 -5.10 -6.32
CA ALA A 1 21.79 -6.39 -5.90
C ALA A 1 22.17 -7.28 -7.09
N ARG A 2 21.25 -7.62 -8.02
CA ARG A 2 21.50 -8.64 -9.08
C ARG A 2 22.75 -8.40 -9.94
N THR A 3 23.07 -7.16 -10.27
CA THR A 3 24.24 -6.79 -11.09
C THR A 3 25.53 -6.60 -10.30
N GLY A 4 25.51 -6.82 -8.97
CA GLY A 4 26.66 -6.56 -8.10
C GLY A 4 26.91 -5.08 -7.77
N SER A 5 26.05 -4.16 -8.24
CA SER A 5 26.23 -2.72 -7.99
C SER A 5 25.96 -2.32 -6.53
N CYS A 6 25.32 -3.16 -5.76
CA CYS A 6 25.07 -2.99 -4.32
C CYS A 6 24.89 -4.35 -3.65
N ASP A 7 25.18 -4.42 -2.36
CA ASP A 7 25.02 -5.64 -1.55
C ASP A 7 23.54 -5.94 -1.31
N ILE A 8 22.76 -4.92 -0.96
CA ILE A 8 21.34 -5.04 -0.61
C ILE A 8 20.51 -4.15 -1.53
N GLY A 9 19.49 -4.71 -2.15
CA GLY A 9 18.44 -3.98 -2.85
C GLY A 9 17.21 -3.81 -1.98
N LEU A 10 16.39 -2.80 -2.27
CA LEU A 10 15.11 -2.57 -1.61
C LEU A 10 13.99 -2.78 -2.61
N ALA A 11 12.94 -3.50 -2.23
CA ALA A 11 11.73 -3.68 -3.03
C ALA A 11 10.49 -3.47 -2.17
N SER A 12 9.46 -2.83 -2.76
CA SER A 12 8.15 -2.62 -2.12
C SER A 12 7.13 -3.66 -2.61
N ARG A 13 7.59 -4.84 -2.95
CA ARG A 13 6.81 -5.99 -3.43
C ARG A 13 7.59 -7.28 -3.22
N ALA A 14 6.91 -8.41 -3.25
CA ALA A 14 7.57 -9.70 -3.33
C ALA A 14 8.41 -9.85 -4.62
N LEU A 15 9.45 -10.64 -4.57
CA LEU A 15 10.23 -11.01 -5.75
C LEU A 15 9.33 -11.80 -6.73
N LYS A 16 9.48 -11.52 -8.02
CA LYS A 16 8.83 -12.29 -9.07
C LYS A 16 9.53 -13.62 -9.27
N THR A 17 8.83 -14.64 -9.73
CA THR A 17 9.40 -15.95 -10.05
C THR A 17 10.51 -15.90 -11.10
N SER A 18 10.52 -14.86 -11.95
CA SER A 18 11.56 -14.59 -12.94
C SER A 18 12.83 -13.92 -12.37
N GLU A 19 12.80 -13.46 -11.13
CA GLU A 19 13.93 -12.81 -10.45
C GLU A 19 14.78 -13.87 -9.71
N THR A 20 15.36 -14.77 -10.48
CA THR A 20 16.21 -15.86 -9.99
C THR A 20 17.58 -15.38 -9.50
N GLY A 21 18.23 -16.14 -8.61
CA GLY A 21 19.53 -15.81 -8.02
C GLY A 21 19.46 -14.69 -6.98
N LEU A 22 18.27 -14.39 -6.49
CA LEU A 22 18.02 -13.38 -5.45
C LEU A 22 17.24 -14.00 -4.30
N THR A 23 17.57 -13.59 -3.08
CA THR A 23 16.84 -13.90 -1.84
C THR A 23 16.12 -12.65 -1.36
N GLY A 24 14.82 -12.74 -1.13
CA GLY A 24 13.99 -11.65 -0.57
C GLY A 24 13.67 -11.92 0.89
N THR A 25 14.05 -11.00 1.78
CA THR A 25 13.71 -11.05 3.22
C THR A 25 12.74 -9.92 3.52
N VAL A 26 11.51 -10.27 3.94
CA VAL A 26 10.50 -9.28 4.34
C VAL A 26 10.89 -8.69 5.68
N VAL A 27 10.93 -7.37 5.78
CA VAL A 27 11.27 -6.64 7.01
C VAL A 27 10.07 -5.89 7.58
N ALA A 28 9.13 -5.51 6.73
CA ALA A 28 7.91 -4.83 7.13
C ALA A 28 6.80 -5.07 6.12
N LEU A 29 5.56 -4.80 6.55
CA LEU A 29 4.37 -4.76 5.70
C LEU A 29 3.81 -3.33 5.70
N ASP A 30 3.19 -2.94 4.60
CA ASP A 30 2.47 -1.68 4.46
C ASP A 30 1.02 -2.00 4.07
N GLY A 31 0.07 -1.69 4.95
CA GLY A 31 -1.34 -1.72 4.64
C GLY A 31 -1.69 -0.52 3.77
N ILE A 32 -2.35 -0.77 2.65
CA ILE A 32 -2.83 0.29 1.76
C ILE A 32 -4.31 0.48 2.02
N ALA A 33 -4.63 1.47 2.85
CA ALA A 33 -6.00 1.81 3.19
C ALA A 33 -6.73 2.41 1.98
N ILE A 34 -7.94 1.94 1.72
CA ILE A 34 -8.87 2.55 0.78
C ILE A 34 -9.58 3.67 1.53
N ILE A 35 -9.44 4.90 1.07
CA ILE A 35 -9.93 6.08 1.77
C ILE A 35 -11.02 6.80 0.99
N VAL A 36 -12.02 7.26 1.71
CA VAL A 36 -13.09 8.12 1.19
C VAL A 36 -13.25 9.35 2.08
N ASN A 37 -14.00 10.33 1.62
CA ASN A 37 -14.42 11.44 2.49
C ASN A 37 -15.16 10.91 3.72
N LYS A 38 -14.97 11.54 4.88
CA LYS A 38 -15.58 11.10 6.16
C LYS A 38 -17.11 10.99 6.12
N ASP A 39 -17.76 11.80 5.27
CA ASP A 39 -19.22 11.87 5.13
C ASP A 39 -19.77 10.87 4.08
N CYS A 40 -18.93 10.11 3.40
CA CYS A 40 -19.34 9.05 2.48
C CYS A 40 -20.12 7.95 3.24
N PRO A 41 -21.33 7.54 2.82
CA PRO A 41 -22.13 6.55 3.55
C PRO A 41 -21.66 5.09 3.35
N VAL A 42 -20.74 4.85 2.42
CA VAL A 42 -20.17 3.51 2.16
C VAL A 42 -19.09 3.21 3.20
N ASP A 43 -19.12 2.01 3.80
CA ASP A 43 -18.18 1.60 4.84
C ASP A 43 -17.33 0.38 4.46
N ASP A 44 -17.74 -0.38 3.46
CA ASP A 44 -17.06 -1.60 3.02
C ASP A 44 -17.14 -1.75 1.50
N LEU A 45 -16.06 -2.24 0.91
CA LEU A 45 -16.00 -2.60 -0.52
C LEU A 45 -15.25 -3.91 -0.69
N THR A 46 -15.64 -4.72 -1.68
CA THR A 46 -14.83 -5.85 -2.09
C THR A 46 -13.65 -5.38 -2.97
N ILE A 47 -12.62 -6.23 -3.07
CA ILE A 47 -11.47 -5.94 -3.97
C ILE A 47 -11.95 -5.77 -5.42
N GLU A 48 -12.92 -6.56 -5.85
CA GLU A 48 -13.50 -6.50 -7.19
C GLU A 48 -14.23 -5.17 -7.42
N GLN A 49 -14.98 -4.69 -6.41
CA GLN A 49 -15.64 -3.37 -6.49
C GLN A 49 -14.61 -2.24 -6.54
N ILE A 50 -13.56 -2.29 -5.72
CA ILE A 50 -12.46 -1.34 -5.76
C ILE A 50 -11.80 -1.34 -7.15
N ALA A 51 -11.51 -2.52 -7.69
CA ALA A 51 -10.94 -2.64 -9.03
C ALA A 51 -11.86 -2.05 -10.11
N ALA A 52 -13.16 -2.35 -10.05
CA ALA A 52 -14.16 -1.83 -10.99
C ALA A 52 -14.30 -0.29 -10.92
N ILE A 53 -14.26 0.28 -9.71
CA ILE A 53 -14.24 1.74 -9.51
C ILE A 53 -13.01 2.35 -10.20
N PHE A 54 -11.83 1.85 -9.87
CA PHE A 54 -10.58 2.43 -10.42
C PHE A 54 -10.37 2.15 -11.91
N LYS A 55 -11.04 1.16 -12.49
CA LYS A 55 -11.12 0.95 -13.95
C LYS A 55 -12.19 1.81 -14.62
N GLY A 56 -13.02 2.52 -13.86
CA GLY A 56 -14.14 3.31 -14.37
C GLY A 56 -15.32 2.47 -14.88
N GLU A 57 -15.44 1.24 -14.41
CA GLU A 57 -16.59 0.35 -14.68
C GLU A 57 -17.77 0.70 -13.77
N ILE A 58 -17.51 0.95 -12.46
CA ILE A 58 -18.47 1.56 -11.51
C ILE A 58 -18.14 3.04 -11.42
N LYS A 59 -19.12 3.90 -11.66
CA LYS A 59 -18.92 5.35 -11.78
C LYS A 59 -19.73 6.19 -10.80
N ASN A 60 -20.66 5.58 -10.11
CA ASN A 60 -21.56 6.29 -9.23
C ASN A 60 -21.68 5.54 -7.89
N TRP A 61 -21.70 6.30 -6.80
CA TRP A 61 -21.84 5.72 -5.47
C TRP A 61 -23.17 5.01 -5.23
N ASN A 62 -24.26 5.40 -5.97
CA ASN A 62 -25.55 4.72 -5.85
C ASN A 62 -25.51 3.25 -6.31
N GLU A 63 -24.56 2.86 -7.16
CA GLU A 63 -24.32 1.46 -7.55
C GLU A 63 -23.82 0.61 -6.37
N LEU A 64 -23.35 1.26 -5.30
CA LEU A 64 -22.76 0.66 -4.11
C LEU A 64 -23.55 0.98 -2.83
N GLY A 65 -24.80 1.45 -2.97
CA GLY A 65 -25.66 1.80 -1.84
C GLY A 65 -25.39 3.18 -1.24
N GLY A 66 -24.58 3.99 -1.89
CA GLY A 66 -24.33 5.38 -1.54
C GLY A 66 -25.31 6.35 -2.20
N GLU A 67 -24.97 7.64 -2.17
CA GLU A 67 -25.74 8.71 -2.80
C GLU A 67 -25.57 8.71 -4.33
N ASP A 68 -26.46 9.41 -5.05
CA ASP A 68 -26.36 9.61 -6.51
C ASP A 68 -25.28 10.64 -6.84
N LEU A 69 -24.03 10.24 -6.68
CA LEU A 69 -22.83 11.07 -6.88
C LEU A 69 -21.81 10.33 -7.72
N VAL A 70 -21.26 11.03 -8.73
CA VAL A 70 -20.22 10.47 -9.60
C VAL A 70 -18.93 10.31 -8.80
N ILE A 71 -18.35 9.11 -8.81
CA ILE A 71 -17.12 8.78 -8.10
C ILE A 71 -15.92 9.51 -8.72
N SER A 72 -15.11 10.14 -7.88
CA SER A 72 -13.87 10.80 -8.25
C SER A 72 -12.67 10.00 -7.74
N CYS A 73 -12.01 9.25 -8.61
CA CYS A 73 -10.82 8.46 -8.23
C CYS A 73 -9.59 9.35 -8.12
N VAL A 74 -8.95 9.36 -6.96
CA VAL A 74 -7.73 10.10 -6.68
C VAL A 74 -6.60 9.11 -6.39
N GLY A 75 -5.49 9.24 -7.09
CA GLY A 75 -4.35 8.33 -6.93
C GLY A 75 -3.00 9.04 -6.96
N ARG A 76 -1.96 8.22 -6.84
CA ARG A 76 -0.57 8.66 -6.90
C ARG A 76 -0.05 8.63 -8.32
N GLU A 77 1.02 9.37 -8.54
CA GLU A 77 1.78 9.40 -9.80
C GLU A 77 2.41 8.04 -10.15
N SER A 78 2.72 7.87 -11.42
CA SER A 78 3.50 6.72 -11.89
C SER A 78 4.86 6.66 -11.20
N GLY A 79 5.25 5.47 -10.73
CA GLY A 79 6.48 5.25 -9.94
C GLY A 79 6.28 5.38 -8.43
N SER A 80 5.09 5.72 -7.95
CA SER A 80 4.76 5.62 -6.54
C SER A 80 4.67 4.15 -6.12
N GLY A 81 5.45 3.78 -5.11
CA GLY A 81 5.40 2.42 -4.56
C GLY A 81 4.03 2.08 -3.95
N THR A 82 3.28 3.04 -3.39
CA THR A 82 1.91 2.82 -2.90
C THR A 82 0.96 2.52 -4.05
N ARG A 83 1.09 3.25 -5.19
CA ARG A 83 0.33 2.97 -6.40
C ARG A 83 0.65 1.59 -6.96
N ASP A 84 1.93 1.25 -7.07
CA ASP A 84 2.36 -0.07 -7.58
C ASP A 84 1.80 -1.22 -6.73
N GLY A 85 1.83 -1.06 -5.39
CA GLY A 85 1.25 -2.02 -4.47
C GLY A 85 -0.26 -2.15 -4.62
N PHE A 86 -0.98 -1.03 -4.63
CA PHE A 86 -2.42 -0.97 -4.84
C PHE A 86 -2.83 -1.62 -6.17
N GLU A 87 -2.24 -1.19 -7.29
CA GLU A 87 -2.54 -1.71 -8.62
C GLU A 87 -2.21 -3.20 -8.75
N SER A 88 -1.15 -3.67 -8.08
CA SER A 88 -0.76 -5.09 -8.10
C SER A 88 -1.80 -5.97 -7.40
N VAL A 89 -2.28 -5.54 -6.23
CA VAL A 89 -3.24 -6.32 -5.42
C VAL A 89 -4.64 -6.28 -6.03
N THR A 90 -5.08 -5.13 -6.52
CA THR A 90 -6.40 -4.96 -7.13
C THR A 90 -6.47 -5.43 -8.59
N GLY A 91 -5.33 -5.80 -9.20
CA GLY A 91 -5.27 -6.18 -10.62
C GLY A 91 -5.62 -5.04 -11.57
N THR A 92 -5.31 -3.79 -11.19
CA THR A 92 -5.60 -2.60 -11.97
C THR A 92 -4.37 -1.99 -12.65
N SER A 93 -3.25 -2.70 -12.71
CA SER A 93 -2.00 -2.21 -13.30
C SER A 93 -2.20 -1.66 -14.71
N LYS A 94 -1.86 -0.38 -14.90
CA LYS A 94 -2.04 0.37 -16.15
C LYS A 94 -3.51 0.54 -16.61
N ALA A 95 -4.48 0.19 -15.78
CA ALA A 95 -5.91 0.28 -16.10
C ALA A 95 -6.66 1.32 -15.25
N CYS A 96 -5.98 1.95 -14.28
CA CYS A 96 -6.61 2.97 -13.45
C CYS A 96 -7.00 4.22 -14.26
N VAL A 97 -8.26 4.62 -14.10
CA VAL A 97 -8.80 5.89 -14.62
C VAL A 97 -8.89 6.85 -13.44
N LEU A 98 -7.90 7.72 -13.31
CA LEU A 98 -7.80 8.67 -12.23
C LEU A 98 -8.34 10.04 -12.65
N ALA A 99 -9.19 10.65 -11.82
CA ALA A 99 -9.61 12.04 -11.98
C ALA A 99 -8.49 13.01 -11.56
N GLN A 100 -7.66 12.59 -10.60
CA GLN A 100 -6.48 13.33 -10.15
C GLN A 100 -5.31 12.37 -9.90
N GLU A 101 -4.13 12.74 -10.40
CA GLU A 101 -2.87 12.07 -10.14
C GLU A 101 -1.96 13.02 -9.34
N LEU A 102 -1.55 12.61 -8.14
CA LEU A 102 -0.90 13.48 -7.17
C LEU A 102 0.47 12.92 -6.73
N THR A 103 1.40 13.82 -6.39
CA THR A 103 2.80 13.49 -6.16
C THR A 103 3.16 13.15 -4.70
N SER A 104 2.18 13.17 -3.79
CA SER A 104 2.40 12.79 -2.39
C SER A 104 1.17 12.13 -1.78
N THR A 105 1.38 11.28 -0.76
CA THR A 105 0.29 10.65 0.02
C THR A 105 -0.57 11.69 0.72
N GLY A 106 0.05 12.72 1.31
CA GLY A 106 -0.69 13.81 1.96
C GLY A 106 -1.57 14.59 0.99
N ALA A 107 -1.14 14.78 -0.27
CA ALA A 107 -1.97 15.43 -1.29
C ALA A 107 -3.20 14.58 -1.65
N VAL A 108 -3.05 13.24 -1.73
CA VAL A 108 -4.19 12.32 -1.94
C VAL A 108 -5.19 12.44 -0.78
N ILE A 109 -4.71 12.37 0.47
CA ILE A 109 -5.55 12.52 1.66
C ILE A 109 -6.30 13.85 1.65
N SER A 110 -5.60 14.96 1.37
CA SER A 110 -6.21 16.29 1.31
C SER A 110 -7.27 16.41 0.21
N ALA A 111 -7.01 15.83 -0.97
CA ALA A 111 -7.95 15.84 -2.07
C ALA A 111 -9.21 15.02 -1.77
N VAL A 112 -9.07 13.86 -1.11
CA VAL A 112 -10.20 13.03 -0.68
C VAL A 112 -11.00 13.74 0.42
N ALA A 113 -10.33 14.35 1.40
CA ALA A 113 -10.98 15.12 2.47
C ALA A 113 -11.79 16.31 1.95
N ALA A 114 -11.32 16.95 0.87
CA ALA A 114 -11.98 18.12 0.28
C ALA A 114 -13.14 17.77 -0.68
N ASN A 115 -13.30 16.52 -1.08
CA ASN A 115 -14.30 16.11 -2.08
C ASN A 115 -15.17 14.95 -1.56
N PRO A 116 -16.47 15.20 -1.26
CA PRO A 116 -17.40 14.16 -0.78
C PRO A 116 -17.53 12.93 -1.69
N ASN A 117 -17.24 13.09 -2.98
CA ASN A 117 -17.39 12.02 -3.97
C ASN A 117 -16.11 11.23 -4.19
N ALA A 118 -15.01 11.63 -3.52
CA ALA A 118 -13.70 11.06 -3.81
C ALA A 118 -13.48 9.71 -3.14
N ILE A 119 -12.77 8.85 -3.85
CA ILE A 119 -12.12 7.65 -3.34
C ILE A 119 -10.63 7.72 -3.69
N GLY A 120 -9.79 7.26 -2.78
CA GLY A 120 -8.36 7.18 -2.98
C GLY A 120 -7.75 6.03 -2.19
N TYR A 121 -6.42 5.99 -2.17
CA TYR A 121 -5.66 5.03 -1.37
C TYR A 121 -4.44 5.70 -0.75
N ALA A 122 -4.09 5.28 0.44
CA ALA A 122 -2.95 5.78 1.20
C ALA A 122 -2.35 4.68 2.08
N SER A 123 -1.10 4.85 2.48
CA SER A 123 -0.47 3.99 3.49
C SER A 123 -1.23 4.08 4.82
N LEU A 124 -1.44 2.95 5.50
CA LEU A 124 -2.22 2.86 6.75
C LEU A 124 -1.86 3.95 7.76
N SER A 125 -0.62 4.11 8.00
CA SER A 125 -0.09 5.06 8.99
C SER A 125 -0.20 6.53 8.59
N ALA A 126 -0.31 6.84 7.30
CA ALA A 126 -0.61 8.20 6.85
C ALA A 126 -2.09 8.56 7.07
N VAL A 127 -2.93 7.57 7.30
CA VAL A 127 -4.39 7.72 7.52
C VAL A 127 -4.72 7.95 9.00
N GLU A 128 -3.89 7.44 9.91
CA GLU A 128 -4.09 7.61 11.34
C GLU A 128 -4.16 9.09 11.73
N GLY A 129 -5.18 9.44 12.53
CA GLY A 129 -5.36 10.81 13.02
C GLY A 129 -5.87 11.81 11.98
N GLN A 130 -6.34 11.38 10.82
CA GLN A 130 -6.90 12.25 9.78
C GLN A 130 -8.41 12.40 9.94
N ASP A 131 -8.89 13.60 10.33
CA ASP A 131 -10.31 13.85 10.64
C ASP A 131 -11.22 14.02 9.40
N GLY A 132 -10.65 14.30 8.24
CA GLY A 132 -11.40 14.61 7.01
C GLY A 132 -11.74 13.40 6.14
N ILE A 133 -11.18 12.24 6.46
CA ILE A 133 -11.33 11.00 5.70
C ILE A 133 -11.71 9.84 6.63
N LYS A 134 -12.19 8.76 6.03
CA LYS A 134 -12.28 7.45 6.70
C LYS A 134 -11.69 6.36 5.81
N ALA A 135 -11.09 5.36 6.44
CA ALA A 135 -10.69 4.13 5.76
C ALA A 135 -11.90 3.19 5.66
N LEU A 136 -12.11 2.64 4.47
CA LEU A 136 -13.11 1.59 4.26
C LEU A 136 -12.57 0.24 4.71
N LYS A 137 -13.48 -0.63 5.13
CA LYS A 137 -13.20 -2.06 5.18
C LYS A 137 -13.00 -2.59 3.76
N VAL A 138 -12.21 -3.65 3.65
CA VAL A 138 -12.07 -4.39 2.40
C VAL A 138 -12.47 -5.84 2.67
N ASN A 139 -13.50 -6.32 1.98
CA ASN A 139 -14.09 -7.65 2.23
C ASN A 139 -14.49 -7.85 3.72
N GLY A 140 -15.02 -6.82 4.36
CA GLY A 140 -15.41 -6.83 5.78
C GLY A 140 -14.25 -6.68 6.78
N VAL A 141 -13.00 -6.53 6.33
CA VAL A 141 -11.81 -6.44 7.17
C VAL A 141 -11.31 -5.00 7.26
N ASP A 142 -11.11 -4.51 8.49
CA ASP A 142 -10.51 -3.20 8.74
C ASP A 142 -9.02 -3.17 8.35
N CYS A 143 -8.53 -2.04 7.87
CA CYS A 143 -7.10 -1.82 7.66
C CYS A 143 -6.46 -1.41 8.99
N SER A 144 -5.81 -2.33 9.65
CA SER A 144 -5.11 -2.12 10.93
C SER A 144 -3.76 -2.83 10.96
N GLU A 145 -2.90 -2.48 11.92
CA GLU A 145 -1.62 -3.18 12.12
C GLU A 145 -1.84 -4.69 12.32
N GLU A 146 -2.84 -5.07 13.12
CA GLU A 146 -3.18 -6.46 13.43
C GLU A 146 -3.57 -7.24 12.15
N THR A 147 -4.54 -6.71 11.38
CA THR A 147 -5.06 -7.39 10.18
C THR A 147 -4.09 -7.38 9.01
N VAL A 148 -3.15 -6.44 8.98
CA VAL A 148 -2.01 -6.45 8.05
C VAL A 148 -1.01 -7.51 8.44
N LEU A 149 -0.69 -7.66 9.75
CA LEU A 149 0.26 -8.65 10.25
C LEU A 149 -0.21 -10.09 10.11
N ASP A 150 -1.49 -10.35 10.40
CA ASP A 150 -2.07 -11.69 10.30
C ASP A 150 -2.45 -12.07 8.86
N GLY A 151 -2.39 -11.11 7.93
CA GLY A 151 -2.65 -11.30 6.51
C GLY A 151 -4.13 -11.33 6.13
N THR A 152 -5.06 -11.01 7.04
CA THR A 152 -6.50 -10.95 6.76
C THR A 152 -6.87 -9.72 5.95
N TYR A 153 -6.17 -8.58 6.13
CA TYR A 153 -6.34 -7.41 5.27
C TYR A 153 -5.62 -7.61 3.94
N ALA A 154 -6.37 -7.70 2.87
CA ALA A 154 -5.86 -8.14 1.58
C ALA A 154 -5.04 -7.09 0.82
N VAL A 155 -5.33 -5.78 1.00
CA VAL A 155 -4.63 -4.70 0.27
C VAL A 155 -3.38 -4.27 1.01
N GLN A 156 -2.35 -5.10 0.94
CA GLN A 156 -1.06 -4.88 1.58
C GLN A 156 0.11 -5.25 0.68
N ARG A 157 1.29 -4.74 1.00
CA ARG A 157 2.53 -5.04 0.29
C ARG A 157 3.70 -5.25 1.26
N PRO A 158 4.65 -6.14 0.94
CA PRO A 158 5.86 -6.27 1.72
C PRO A 158 6.92 -5.23 1.34
N PHE A 159 7.68 -4.79 2.33
CA PHE A 159 8.99 -4.19 2.13
C PHE A 159 10.06 -5.27 2.28
N VAL A 160 10.88 -5.41 1.27
CA VAL A 160 11.79 -6.56 1.11
C VAL A 160 13.22 -6.08 0.95
N LEU A 161 14.12 -6.60 1.75
CA LEU A 161 15.56 -6.57 1.49
C LEU A 161 15.90 -7.68 0.50
N VAL A 162 16.60 -7.32 -0.57
CA VAL A 162 16.96 -8.24 -1.64
C VAL A 162 18.46 -8.41 -1.67
N THR A 163 18.92 -9.63 -1.44
CA THR A 163 20.34 -10.03 -1.51
C THR A 163 20.57 -11.00 -2.65
N ARG A 164 21.84 -11.22 -3.03
CA ARG A 164 22.19 -12.28 -3.97
C ARG A 164 22.24 -13.63 -3.25
N GLU A 165 21.67 -14.63 -3.87
CA GLU A 165 21.65 -15.98 -3.33
C GLU A 165 23.09 -16.55 -3.26
N GLY A 166 23.45 -17.10 -2.10
CA GLY A 166 24.76 -17.74 -1.88
C GLY A 166 25.95 -16.78 -1.75
N GLU A 167 25.75 -15.47 -1.82
CA GLU A 167 26.83 -14.50 -1.61
C GLU A 167 26.88 -13.96 -0.18
N THR A 168 28.09 -13.75 0.30
CA THR A 168 28.35 -13.15 1.62
C THR A 168 28.27 -11.63 1.51
N LEU A 169 27.51 -10.99 2.38
CA LEU A 169 27.44 -9.55 2.48
C LEU A 169 28.76 -8.97 3.02
N SER A 170 29.07 -7.73 2.64
CA SER A 170 30.15 -6.99 3.32
C SER A 170 29.82 -6.81 4.81
N PRO A 171 30.80 -6.62 5.70
CA PRO A 171 30.53 -6.48 7.15
C PRO A 171 29.54 -5.37 7.47
N ALA A 172 29.59 -4.24 6.75
CA ALA A 172 28.67 -3.13 6.94
C ALA A 172 27.25 -3.47 6.46
N ALA A 173 27.11 -4.15 5.30
CA ALA A 173 25.82 -4.58 4.78
C ALA A 173 25.21 -5.67 5.68
N GLN A 174 26.00 -6.58 6.21
CA GLN A 174 25.54 -7.60 7.16
C GLN A 174 25.00 -6.97 8.45
N ALA A 175 25.73 -6.02 9.03
CA ALA A 175 25.29 -5.31 10.24
C ALA A 175 23.96 -4.55 10.00
N PHE A 176 23.81 -3.91 8.85
CA PHE A 176 22.53 -3.28 8.47
C PHE A 176 21.42 -4.31 8.31
N PHE A 177 21.69 -5.41 7.61
CA PHE A 177 20.74 -6.49 7.38
C PHE A 177 20.24 -7.08 8.70
N ASP A 178 21.16 -7.43 9.60
CA ASP A 178 20.84 -7.99 10.92
C ASP A 178 20.02 -7.02 11.76
N TYR A 179 20.36 -5.73 11.74
CA TYR A 179 19.58 -4.70 12.41
C TYR A 179 18.18 -4.58 11.83
N ALA A 180 18.05 -4.46 10.51
CA ALA A 180 16.78 -4.23 9.83
C ALA A 180 15.82 -5.44 9.89
N THR A 181 16.37 -6.65 10.04
CA THR A 181 15.59 -7.89 10.18
C THR A 181 15.34 -8.28 11.64
N GLY A 182 15.98 -7.60 12.59
CA GLY A 182 15.85 -7.82 14.02
C GLY A 182 14.79 -6.92 14.68
N THR A 183 14.40 -7.27 15.90
CA THR A 183 13.43 -6.52 16.70
C THR A 183 13.87 -5.10 17.07
N ALA A 184 15.19 -4.85 17.06
CA ALA A 184 15.77 -3.54 17.37
C ALA A 184 15.32 -2.45 16.35
N ALA A 185 14.91 -2.83 15.14
CA ALA A 185 14.41 -1.91 14.13
C ALA A 185 12.91 -1.61 14.24
N ASN A 186 12.16 -2.35 15.06
CA ASN A 186 10.69 -2.28 15.08
C ASN A 186 10.15 -0.87 15.31
N ASP A 187 10.72 -0.13 16.26
CA ASP A 187 10.25 1.23 16.55
C ASP A 187 10.56 2.21 15.39
N LEU A 188 11.71 2.05 14.73
CA LEU A 188 12.02 2.85 13.54
C LEU A 188 11.14 2.49 12.35
N ILE A 189 10.79 1.20 12.19
CA ILE A 189 9.88 0.74 11.14
C ILE A 189 8.49 1.35 11.36
N ARG A 190 7.97 1.36 12.60
CA ARG A 190 6.70 2.02 12.92
C ARG A 190 6.75 3.52 12.70
N GLN A 191 7.84 4.20 13.11
CA GLN A 191 8.04 5.62 12.82
C GLN A 191 8.12 5.92 11.32
N ALA A 192 8.66 4.99 10.54
CA ALA A 192 8.70 5.05 9.08
C ALA A 192 7.40 4.59 8.43
N VAL A 193 6.34 4.32 9.23
CA VAL A 193 4.98 4.19 8.71
C VAL A 193 4.71 2.80 8.12
N ALA A 194 5.37 1.78 8.64
CA ALA A 194 5.20 0.41 8.24
C ALA A 194 5.04 -0.53 9.45
N VAL A 195 4.49 -1.70 9.20
CA VAL A 195 4.22 -2.72 10.21
C VAL A 195 5.41 -3.70 10.26
N PRO A 196 6.20 -3.75 11.36
CA PRO A 196 7.35 -4.64 11.45
C PRO A 196 6.93 -6.10 11.53
N VAL A 197 7.68 -7.00 10.89
CA VAL A 197 7.40 -8.46 10.91
C VAL A 197 8.29 -9.22 11.92
N ALA A 198 9.37 -8.60 12.42
CA ALA A 198 10.23 -9.22 13.44
C ALA A 198 9.49 -9.29 14.80
N LYS A 199 9.52 -10.48 15.43
CA LYS A 199 8.85 -10.78 16.71
C LYS A 199 9.86 -10.93 17.83
#